data_9a003456e8dc463726e7f2dc596bd17e
#
_entry.id   9a003456e8dc463726e7f2dc596bd17e
#
_cell.length_a   1.000
_cell.length_b   1.000
_cell.length_c   1.000
_cell.angle_alpha   90.00
_cell.angle_beta   90.00
_cell.angle_gamma   90.00
#
_symmetry.space_group_name_H-M   'P 1'
#
loop_
_entity.id
_entity.type
_entity.pdbx_description
1 polymer ?
#
loop_
_entity_poly.entity_id
_entity_poly.type
_entity_poly.pdbx_seq_one_letter_code
_entity_poly.pdbx_strand_id
1 'polypeptide(L)' 'PLISRLHCSVMYDSKYRKYFVTDSSTNGTYYLNGAKIEKGKRTAVEPGTVLVLANDKAKIMLR' A
#
# COMPACT_ATOMS: atom_id res chain seq x y z
N PRO A 1 -2.21 -5.85 -17.36
CA PRO A 1 -1.12 -5.23 -16.61
C PRO A 1 -1.00 -5.78 -15.20
N LEU A 2 0.21 -5.78 -14.65
CA LEU A 2 0.46 -6.27 -13.31
C LEU A 2 -0.10 -5.31 -12.25
N ILE A 3 -0.07 -4.02 -12.54
CA ILE A 3 -0.59 -3.01 -11.64
C ILE A 3 -1.99 -2.62 -12.09
N SER A 4 -2.95 -2.86 -11.24
CA SER A 4 -4.35 -2.56 -11.51
C SER A 4 -4.59 -1.06 -11.49
N ARG A 5 -5.63 -0.61 -12.19
CA ARG A 5 -6.04 0.79 -12.21
C ARG A 5 -6.30 1.31 -10.79
N LEU A 6 -6.94 0.48 -9.97
CA LEU A 6 -7.14 0.78 -8.54
C LEU A 6 -6.40 -0.27 -7.73
N HIS A 7 -5.06 -0.23 -7.83
CA HIS A 7 -4.22 -1.22 -7.17
C HIS A 7 -4.40 -1.19 -5.66
N CYS A 8 -4.35 0.00 -5.10
CA CYS A 8 -4.64 0.18 -3.68
C CYS A 8 -5.17 1.59 -3.45
N SER A 9 -5.90 1.76 -2.35
CA SER A 9 -6.40 3.05 -1.92
C SER A 9 -5.55 3.54 -0.76
N VAL A 10 -5.13 4.79 -0.79
CA VAL A 10 -4.32 5.39 0.27
C VAL A 10 -5.03 6.62 0.77
N MET A 11 -5.23 6.71 2.09
CA MET A 11 -5.87 7.84 2.73
C MET A 11 -5.01 8.30 3.90
N TYR A 12 -4.77 9.61 4.00
CA TYR A 12 -4.05 10.16 5.13
C TYR A 12 -5.04 10.61 6.20
N ASP A 13 -4.81 10.17 7.44
CA ASP A 13 -5.62 10.60 8.58
C ASP A 13 -4.78 11.53 9.45
N SER A 14 -5.12 12.81 9.42
CA SER A 14 -4.38 13.84 10.17
C SER A 14 -4.55 13.70 11.68
N LYS A 15 -5.65 13.11 12.14
CA LYS A 15 -5.89 12.89 13.55
C LYS A 15 -4.90 11.91 14.15
N TYR A 16 -4.63 10.83 13.43
CA TYR A 16 -3.69 9.80 13.87
C TYR A 16 -2.31 9.96 13.26
N ARG A 17 -2.17 10.86 12.29
CA ARG A 17 -0.92 11.10 11.56
C ARG A 17 -0.39 9.82 10.92
N LYS A 18 -1.29 9.05 10.35
CA LYS A 18 -0.97 7.79 9.68
C LYS A 18 -1.70 7.68 8.36
N TYR A 19 -1.16 6.85 7.49
CA TYR A 19 -1.85 6.50 6.26
C TYR A 19 -2.64 5.21 6.47
N PHE A 20 -3.80 5.14 5.84
CA PHE A 20 -4.58 3.92 5.78
C PHE A 20 -4.58 3.43 4.35
N VAL A 21 -4.14 2.18 4.18
CA VAL A 21 -3.98 1.58 2.86
C VAL A 21 -4.88 0.38 2.75
N THR A 22 -5.62 0.29 1.65
CA THR A 22 -6.47 -0.87 1.35
C THR A 22 -6.03 -1.42 0.00
N ASP A 23 -5.54 -2.67 -0.01
CA ASP A 23 -5.14 -3.34 -1.24
C ASP A 23 -6.36 -3.95 -1.90
N SER A 24 -6.57 -3.61 -3.18
CA SER A 24 -7.64 -4.19 -3.99
C SER A 24 -7.09 -4.80 -5.27
N SER A 25 -5.79 -5.03 -5.32
CA SER A 25 -5.11 -5.53 -6.51
C SER A 25 -5.21 -7.05 -6.65
N THR A 26 -4.90 -7.53 -7.84
CA THR A 26 -4.77 -8.95 -8.12
C THR A 26 -3.40 -9.48 -7.69
N ASN A 27 -2.36 -8.66 -7.85
CA ASN A 27 -0.97 -9.09 -7.64
C ASN A 27 -0.37 -8.69 -6.29
N GLY A 28 -1.11 -7.94 -5.50
CA GLY A 28 -0.72 -7.62 -4.13
C GLY A 28 0.04 -6.31 -3.97
N THR A 29 0.07 -5.85 -2.74
CA THR A 29 0.84 -4.68 -2.29
C THR A 29 1.69 -5.15 -1.13
N TYR A 30 2.96 -4.81 -1.13
CA TYR A 30 3.92 -5.34 -0.17
C TYR A 30 4.67 -4.20 0.51
N TYR A 31 5.17 -4.48 1.72
CA TYR A 31 6.16 -3.63 2.36
C TYR A 31 7.52 -3.87 1.73
N LEU A 32 8.45 -2.94 1.95
CA LEU A 32 9.79 -3.05 1.40
C LEU A 32 10.53 -4.31 1.89
N ASN A 33 10.19 -4.78 3.09
CA ASN A 33 10.79 -6.00 3.65
C ASN A 33 10.18 -7.29 3.11
N GLY A 34 9.21 -7.19 2.19
CA GLY A 34 8.58 -8.35 1.58
C GLY A 34 7.28 -8.80 2.21
N ALA A 35 6.89 -8.24 3.35
CA ALA A 35 5.62 -8.58 3.97
C ALA A 35 4.47 -8.06 3.13
N LYS A 36 3.42 -8.86 2.97
CA LYS A 36 2.27 -8.50 2.14
C LYS A 36 1.18 -7.82 2.95
N ILE A 37 0.60 -6.76 2.38
CA ILE A 37 -0.60 -6.14 2.94
C ILE A 37 -1.80 -7.03 2.63
N GLU A 38 -2.63 -7.26 3.63
CA GLU A 38 -3.81 -8.11 3.47
C GLU A 38 -4.83 -7.46 2.55
N LYS A 39 -5.24 -8.19 1.52
CA LYS A 39 -6.18 -7.68 0.52
C LYS A 39 -7.55 -7.42 1.13
N GLY A 40 -8.11 -6.26 0.79
CA GLY A 40 -9.47 -5.87 1.22
C GLY A 40 -9.56 -5.38 2.65
N LYS A 41 -8.45 -5.35 3.37
CA LYS A 41 -8.43 -4.91 4.76
C LYS A 41 -7.66 -3.61 4.90
N ARG A 42 -8.28 -2.63 5.59
CA ARG A 42 -7.63 -1.35 5.82
C ARG A 42 -6.48 -1.51 6.80
N THR A 43 -5.29 -1.08 6.38
CA THR A 43 -4.07 -1.24 7.15
C THR A 43 -3.47 0.12 7.46
N ALA A 44 -3.14 0.38 8.72
CA ALA A 44 -2.49 1.62 9.12
C ALA A 44 -0.98 1.50 8.88
N VAL A 45 -0.39 2.50 8.22
CA VAL A 45 1.05 2.54 7.96
C VAL A 45 1.62 3.89 8.35
N GLU A 46 2.84 3.89 8.85
CA GLU A 46 3.51 5.10 9.28
C GLU A 46 3.94 5.95 8.08
N PRO A 47 3.99 7.29 8.23
CA PRO A 47 4.62 8.14 7.22
C PRO A 47 6.08 7.72 7.00
N GLY A 48 6.52 7.79 5.76
CA GLY A 48 7.86 7.34 5.39
C GLY A 48 7.93 5.89 4.93
N THR A 49 6.83 5.16 5.03
CA THR A 49 6.77 3.79 4.57
C THR A 49 6.81 3.73 3.05
N VAL A 50 7.58 2.79 2.51
CA VAL A 50 7.62 2.52 1.08
C VAL A 50 6.80 1.28 0.79
N LEU A 51 5.86 1.39 -0.13
CA LEU A 51 5.03 0.27 -0.56
C LEU A 51 5.49 -0.19 -1.94
N VAL A 52 5.52 -1.50 -2.12
CA VAL A 52 5.91 -2.14 -3.38
C VAL A 52 4.66 -2.71 -4.02
N LEU A 53 4.40 -2.31 -5.25
CA LEU A 53 3.22 -2.74 -5.98
C LEU A 53 3.58 -3.85 -6.95
N ALA A 54 2.84 -4.96 -6.89
CA ALA A 54 2.92 -6.03 -7.87
C ALA A 54 4.36 -6.50 -8.16
N ASN A 55 4.87 -7.40 -7.35
CA ASN A 55 6.16 -8.05 -7.60
C ASN A 55 7.31 -7.09 -7.90
N ASP A 56 7.37 -6.00 -7.14
CA ASP A 56 8.48 -5.06 -7.23
C ASP A 56 8.53 -4.24 -8.52
N LYS A 57 7.42 -4.15 -9.23
CA LYS A 57 7.36 -3.39 -10.48
C LYS A 57 7.24 -1.88 -10.29
N ALA A 58 6.66 -1.46 -9.17
CA ALA A 58 6.51 -0.06 -8.85
C ALA A 58 6.58 0.13 -7.33
N LYS A 59 7.09 1.28 -6.92
CA LYS A 59 7.19 1.61 -5.49
C LYS A 59 6.59 2.98 -5.25
N ILE A 60 5.91 3.14 -4.12
CA ILE A 60 5.40 4.44 -3.70
C ILE A 60 5.88 4.72 -2.29
N MET A 61 6.20 5.98 -2.02
CA MET A 61 6.61 6.43 -0.69
C MET A 61 5.50 7.29 -0.09
N LEU A 62 5.09 6.96 1.12
CA LEU A 62 4.08 7.72 1.86
C LEU A 62 4.80 8.70 2.78
N ARG A 63 4.66 9.97 2.51
CA ARG A 63 5.36 11.04 3.24
C ARG A 63 4.56 11.58 4.42
#